data_cf3ee27821d604fef0bcc5cfaf606da7
#
_entry.id   cf3ee27821d604fef0bcc5cfaf606da7
#
_cell.length_a   1.000
_cell.length_b   1.000
_cell.length_c   1.000
_cell.angle_alpha   90.00
_cell.angle_beta   90.00
_cell.angle_gamma   90.00
#
_symmetry.space_group_name_H-M   'P 1'
#
loop_
_entity.id
_entity.type
_entity.pdbx_description
1 polymer ?
#
loop_
_entity_poly.entity_id
_entity_poly.type
_entity_poly.pdbx_seq_one_letter_code
_entity_poly.pdbx_strand_id
1 'polypeptide(L)'
;MSSFCGAAAALCAEYTLPNVSQTVIITRMEGRTPVPEAEQLAKLAAHGATMVIFLSIGLVDKVQQALLESGGYRPGTPAAVVYKATWPEQKVVRCTVSTLAEETRKNGITKTALIVVGDFLGENYERSKLYDPAFTTEFRQGTEAGQ
;
A
#
# COMPACT_ATOMS: atom_id res chain seq x y z
N MET A 1 -12.67 -13.20 3.12
CA MET A 1 -11.38 -12.65 2.66
C MET A 1 -11.22 -11.27 3.28
N SER A 2 -10.05 -10.95 3.81
CA SER A 2 -9.81 -9.60 4.33
C SER A 2 -9.76 -8.58 3.19
N SER A 3 -10.31 -7.38 3.42
CA SER A 3 -10.35 -6.32 2.39
C SER A 3 -8.96 -5.85 1.95
N PHE A 4 -7.91 -6.05 2.76
CA PHE A 4 -6.56 -5.73 2.31
C PHE A 4 -6.08 -6.67 1.17
N CYS A 5 -6.48 -7.94 1.18
CA CYS A 5 -6.24 -8.84 0.05
C CYS A 5 -7.03 -8.41 -1.20
N GLY A 6 -8.27 -7.97 -1.01
CA GLY A 6 -9.09 -7.41 -2.09
C GLY A 6 -8.47 -6.16 -2.71
N ALA A 7 -7.86 -5.30 -1.89
CA ALA A 7 -7.16 -4.12 -2.38
C ALA A 7 -5.91 -4.48 -3.20
N ALA A 8 -5.11 -5.48 -2.78
CA ALA A 8 -3.98 -5.97 -3.56
C ALA A 8 -4.42 -6.51 -4.92
N ALA A 9 -5.50 -7.30 -4.95
CA ALA A 9 -6.08 -7.81 -6.18
C ALA A 9 -6.55 -6.69 -7.12
N ALA A 10 -7.25 -5.68 -6.58
CA ALA A 10 -7.69 -4.51 -7.34
C ALA A 10 -6.53 -3.68 -7.92
N LEU A 11 -5.40 -3.64 -7.21
CA LEU A 11 -4.18 -2.97 -7.63
C LEU A 11 -3.33 -3.80 -8.59
N CYS A 12 -3.61 -5.11 -8.72
CA CYS A 12 -2.76 -6.08 -9.41
C CYS A 12 -1.31 -6.02 -8.90
N ALA A 13 -1.12 -5.92 -7.59
CA ALA A 13 0.18 -5.68 -6.97
C ALA A 13 0.41 -6.62 -5.78
N GLU A 14 1.65 -7.03 -5.60
CA GLU A 14 2.15 -7.69 -4.39
C GLU A 14 2.58 -6.62 -3.38
N TYR A 15 2.19 -6.80 -2.11
CA TYR A 15 2.57 -5.87 -1.04
C TYR A 15 4.03 -5.96 -0.65
N THR A 16 4.67 -7.09 -0.91
CA THR A 16 6.07 -7.32 -0.58
C THR A 16 6.86 -7.62 -1.84
N LEU A 17 7.92 -6.85 -2.06
CA LEU A 17 8.81 -7.01 -3.19
C LEU A 17 10.27 -7.01 -2.72
N PRO A 18 11.14 -7.86 -3.30
CA PRO A 18 12.56 -7.85 -2.98
C PRO A 18 13.16 -6.45 -3.12
N ASN A 19 14.00 -6.06 -2.16
CA ASN A 19 14.68 -4.76 -2.11
C ASN A 19 13.76 -3.51 -2.04
N VAL A 20 12.45 -3.68 -1.95
CA VAL A 20 11.46 -2.59 -1.84
C VAL A 20 10.80 -2.59 -0.47
N SER A 21 10.07 -3.65 -0.13
CA SER A 21 9.45 -3.82 1.18
C SER A 21 9.21 -5.29 1.48
N GLN A 22 9.57 -5.74 2.68
CA GLN A 22 9.31 -7.10 3.17
C GLN A 22 8.25 -7.10 4.29
N THR A 23 7.79 -5.93 4.70
CA THR A 23 6.84 -5.75 5.81
C THR A 23 5.59 -5.08 5.31
N VAL A 24 4.44 -5.58 5.75
CA VAL A 24 3.14 -4.94 5.53
C VAL A 24 2.57 -4.52 6.87
N ILE A 25 2.34 -3.23 7.06
CA ILE A 25 1.71 -2.68 8.26
C ILE A 25 0.24 -2.44 7.96
N ILE A 26 -0.62 -3.18 8.64
CA ILE A 26 -2.08 -3.02 8.58
C ILE A 26 -2.49 -2.25 9.82
N THR A 27 -3.02 -1.06 9.65
CA THR A 27 -3.36 -0.17 10.75
C THR A 27 -4.52 0.76 10.41
N ARG A 28 -4.80 1.71 11.30
CA ARG A 28 -5.75 2.80 11.09
C ARG A 28 -5.23 4.10 11.68
N MET A 29 -5.73 5.21 11.20
CA MET A 29 -5.54 6.51 11.86
C MET A 29 -6.36 6.58 13.14
N GLU A 30 -5.84 7.23 14.16
CA GLU A 30 -6.60 7.59 15.35
C GLU A 30 -7.78 8.50 14.98
N GLY A 31 -8.96 8.11 15.43
CA GLY A 31 -10.19 8.85 15.23
C GLY A 31 -10.93 9.06 16.55
N ARG A 32 -12.20 8.70 16.59
CA ARG A 32 -12.99 8.72 17.84
C ARG A 32 -12.48 7.73 18.87
N THR A 33 -11.90 6.63 18.42
CA THR A 33 -11.26 5.63 19.26
C THR A 33 -9.77 5.84 19.22
N PRO A 34 -9.09 6.01 20.37
CA PRO A 34 -7.65 6.21 20.41
C PRO A 34 -6.91 4.96 19.92
N VAL A 35 -5.65 5.13 19.57
CA VAL A 35 -4.68 4.06 19.34
C VAL A 35 -3.57 4.16 20.39
N PRO A 36 -2.90 3.04 20.72
CA PRO A 36 -1.72 3.09 21.59
C PRO A 36 -0.68 4.09 21.06
N GLU A 37 0.01 4.77 21.94
CA GLU A 37 0.99 5.78 21.56
C GLU A 37 2.07 5.24 20.60
N ALA A 38 2.53 4.01 20.83
CA ALA A 38 3.51 3.34 19.98
C ALA A 38 2.98 3.02 18.59
N GLU A 39 1.65 2.94 18.41
CA GLU A 39 0.97 2.59 17.16
C GLU A 39 0.38 3.81 16.43
N GLN A 40 0.74 5.01 16.85
CA GLN A 40 0.36 6.21 16.10
C GLN A 40 0.86 6.14 14.67
N LEU A 41 0.01 6.58 13.73
CA LEU A 41 0.28 6.40 12.29
C LEU A 41 1.65 6.94 11.87
N ALA A 42 2.07 8.10 12.36
CA ALA A 42 3.37 8.68 12.03
C ALA A 42 4.54 7.79 12.51
N LYS A 43 4.41 7.15 13.68
CA LYS A 43 5.44 6.24 14.21
C LYS A 43 5.56 4.98 13.36
N LEU A 44 4.43 4.38 12.98
CA LEU A 44 4.42 3.21 12.11
C LEU A 44 4.92 3.55 10.70
N ALA A 45 4.55 4.71 10.19
CA ALA A 45 4.95 5.20 8.87
C ALA A 45 6.47 5.49 8.78
N ALA A 46 7.13 5.77 9.89
CA ALA A 46 8.59 5.97 9.95
C ALA A 46 9.40 4.76 9.46
N HIS A 47 8.81 3.57 9.46
CA HIS A 47 9.45 2.36 8.92
C HIS A 47 9.55 2.35 7.38
N GLY A 48 8.81 3.19 6.67
CA GLY A 48 8.79 3.21 5.19
C GLY A 48 8.33 1.89 4.55
N ALA A 49 7.66 1.03 5.33
CA ALA A 49 7.14 -0.25 4.86
C ALA A 49 5.88 -0.07 3.98
N THR A 50 5.41 -1.14 3.35
CA THR A 50 4.08 -1.13 2.75
C THR A 50 3.03 -0.93 3.83
N MET A 51 2.14 0.05 3.67
CA MET A 51 1.05 0.29 4.62
C MET A 51 -0.32 0.13 3.97
N VAL A 52 -1.23 -0.50 4.72
CA VAL A 52 -2.65 -0.59 4.38
C VAL A 52 -3.46 0.01 5.54
N ILE A 53 -4.08 1.17 5.29
CA ILE A 53 -4.71 1.99 6.31
C ILE A 53 -6.22 1.86 6.19
N PHE A 54 -6.82 1.28 7.23
CA PHE A 54 -8.25 1.01 7.34
C PHE A 54 -9.00 2.18 7.98
N LEU A 55 -10.30 2.28 7.75
CA LEU A 55 -11.23 3.14 8.48
C LEU A 55 -10.81 4.64 8.58
N SER A 56 -9.95 5.08 7.69
CA SER A 56 -9.28 6.37 7.83
C SER A 56 -9.55 7.35 6.68
N ILE A 57 -10.38 6.94 5.70
CA ILE A 57 -10.64 7.77 4.52
C ILE A 57 -11.31 9.11 4.86
N GLY A 58 -12.17 9.13 5.89
CA GLY A 58 -12.78 10.37 6.40
C GLY A 58 -11.79 11.29 7.12
N LEU A 59 -10.56 10.83 7.36
CA LEU A 59 -9.47 11.56 8.01
C LEU A 59 -8.27 11.73 7.08
N VAL A 60 -8.50 11.68 5.77
CA VAL A 60 -7.44 11.58 4.76
C VAL A 60 -6.40 12.72 4.85
N ASP A 61 -6.80 13.93 5.24
CA ASP A 61 -5.87 15.06 5.44
C ASP A 61 -4.90 14.77 6.59
N LYS A 62 -5.40 14.25 7.71
CA LYS A 62 -4.57 13.86 8.85
C LYS A 62 -3.67 12.67 8.51
N VAL A 63 -4.19 11.71 7.72
CA VAL A 63 -3.39 10.59 7.22
C VAL A 63 -2.24 11.10 6.37
N GLN A 64 -2.53 11.95 5.38
CA GLN A 64 -1.50 12.54 4.52
C GLN A 64 -0.43 13.28 5.33
N GLN A 65 -0.85 14.11 6.28
CA GLN A 65 0.07 14.85 7.15
C GLN A 65 0.97 13.89 7.95
N ALA A 66 0.39 12.89 8.62
CA ALA A 66 1.14 11.91 9.41
C ALA A 66 2.15 11.13 8.56
N LEU A 67 1.79 10.77 7.32
CA LEU A 67 2.70 10.10 6.39
C LEU A 67 3.87 11.01 5.99
N LEU A 68 3.62 12.28 5.69
CA LEU A 68 4.66 13.25 5.31
C LEU A 68 5.59 13.59 6.48
N GLU A 69 5.06 13.69 7.69
CA GLU A 69 5.84 14.02 8.90
C GLU A 69 6.65 12.84 9.44
N SER A 70 6.32 11.61 9.03
CA SER A 70 6.94 10.38 9.54
C SER A 70 8.42 10.23 9.21
N GLY A 71 8.89 10.84 8.13
CA GLY A 71 10.23 10.65 7.57
C GLY A 71 10.42 9.32 6.82
N GLY A 72 9.45 8.40 6.86
CA GLY A 72 9.52 7.12 6.14
C GLY A 72 9.06 7.19 4.69
N TYR A 73 8.32 8.23 4.32
CA TYR A 73 7.83 8.44 2.96
C TYR A 73 8.19 9.82 2.44
N ARG A 74 8.37 9.88 1.12
CA ARG A 74 8.59 11.14 0.39
C ARG A 74 7.24 11.66 -0.14
N PRO A 75 7.11 12.96 -0.43
CA PRO A 75 5.91 13.50 -1.07
C PRO A 75 5.49 12.74 -2.33
N GLY A 76 6.47 12.29 -3.13
CA GLY A 76 6.26 11.52 -4.35
C GLY A 76 6.10 10.01 -4.15
N THR A 77 6.16 9.48 -2.91
CA THR A 77 5.93 8.05 -2.66
C THR A 77 4.56 7.64 -3.20
N PRO A 78 4.48 6.55 -3.98
CA PRO A 78 3.23 6.09 -4.54
C PRO A 78 2.20 5.73 -3.46
N ALA A 79 0.96 6.08 -3.71
CA ALA A 79 -0.18 5.73 -2.89
C ALA A 79 -1.38 5.38 -3.77
N ALA A 80 -2.36 4.71 -3.19
CA ALA A 80 -3.62 4.44 -3.86
C ALA A 80 -4.78 4.43 -2.86
N VAL A 81 -5.95 4.84 -3.34
CA VAL A 81 -7.21 4.67 -2.64
C VAL A 81 -8.02 3.61 -3.37
N VAL A 82 -8.36 2.53 -2.67
CA VAL A 82 -9.16 1.44 -3.23
C VAL A 82 -10.55 1.49 -2.60
N TYR A 83 -11.50 1.99 -3.36
CA TYR A 83 -12.89 2.12 -2.97
C TYR A 83 -13.65 0.84 -3.29
N LYS A 84 -14.44 0.34 -2.33
CA LYS A 84 -15.28 -0.84 -2.46
C LYS A 84 -14.57 -2.01 -3.16
N ALA A 85 -13.37 -2.37 -2.71
CA ALA A 85 -12.62 -3.51 -3.25
C ALA A 85 -13.52 -4.76 -3.33
N THR A 86 -13.52 -5.43 -4.49
CA THR A 86 -14.32 -6.63 -4.81
C THR A 86 -15.82 -6.41 -5.05
N TRP A 87 -16.30 -5.19 -4.94
CA TRP A 87 -17.70 -4.84 -5.26
C TRP A 87 -17.83 -4.45 -6.74
N PRO A 88 -19.05 -4.50 -7.33
CA PRO A 88 -19.26 -4.04 -8.71
C PRO A 88 -18.82 -2.59 -8.96
N GLU A 89 -18.94 -1.73 -7.93
CA GLU A 89 -18.57 -0.31 -8.00
C GLU A 89 -17.11 -0.04 -7.60
N GLN A 90 -16.28 -1.09 -7.59
CA GLN A 90 -14.85 -0.94 -7.26
C GLN A 90 -14.18 0.15 -8.09
N LYS A 91 -13.43 1.01 -7.40
CA LYS A 91 -12.64 2.05 -8.03
C LYS A 91 -11.25 2.12 -7.40
N VAL A 92 -10.24 2.23 -8.25
CA VAL A 92 -8.84 2.45 -7.85
C VAL A 92 -8.44 3.85 -8.25
N VAL A 93 -7.97 4.64 -7.29
CA VAL A 93 -7.41 5.98 -7.52
C VAL A 93 -5.92 5.93 -7.14
N ARG A 94 -5.05 5.99 -8.15
CA ARG A 94 -3.59 6.06 -7.94
C ARG A 94 -3.19 7.52 -7.75
N CYS A 95 -2.32 7.75 -6.78
CA CYS A 95 -1.84 9.08 -6.41
C CYS A 95 -0.45 8.97 -5.78
N THR A 96 0.01 10.05 -5.20
CA THR A 96 1.19 10.09 -4.32
C THR A 96 0.78 10.48 -2.91
N VAL A 97 1.69 10.34 -1.96
CA VAL A 97 1.43 10.77 -0.57
C VAL A 97 1.03 12.24 -0.53
N SER A 98 1.68 13.11 -1.31
CA SER A 98 1.36 14.55 -1.33
C SER A 98 0.02 14.90 -1.98
N THR A 99 -0.52 14.05 -2.84
CA THR A 99 -1.80 14.31 -3.56
C THR A 99 -2.96 13.46 -3.04
N LEU A 100 -2.72 12.63 -2.03
CA LEU A 100 -3.67 11.65 -1.50
C LEU A 100 -5.02 12.29 -1.13
N ALA A 101 -5.01 13.36 -0.37
CA ALA A 101 -6.23 14.03 0.09
C ALA A 101 -6.98 14.71 -1.06
N GLU A 102 -6.27 15.38 -1.96
CA GLU A 102 -6.84 16.02 -3.14
C GLU A 102 -7.52 15.00 -4.06
N GLU A 103 -6.81 13.94 -4.44
CA GLU A 103 -7.34 12.91 -5.32
C GLU A 103 -8.50 12.13 -4.69
N THR A 104 -8.49 11.92 -3.38
CA THR A 104 -9.62 11.34 -2.65
C THR A 104 -10.87 12.20 -2.77
N ARG A 105 -10.75 13.53 -2.54
CA ARG A 105 -11.87 14.47 -2.64
C ARG A 105 -12.37 14.62 -4.06
N LYS A 106 -11.48 14.78 -5.04
CA LYS A 106 -11.80 14.89 -6.46
C LYS A 106 -12.62 13.69 -6.98
N ASN A 107 -12.37 12.52 -6.42
CA ASN A 107 -13.08 11.29 -6.76
C ASN A 107 -14.33 11.04 -5.89
N GLY A 108 -14.68 11.95 -4.98
CA GLY A 108 -15.87 11.86 -4.13
C GLY A 108 -15.86 10.70 -3.13
N ILE A 109 -14.67 10.20 -2.75
CA ILE A 109 -14.54 9.03 -1.87
C ILE A 109 -14.52 9.50 -0.42
N THR A 110 -15.54 9.15 0.35
CA THR A 110 -15.71 9.57 1.76
C THR A 110 -15.81 8.41 2.74
N LYS A 111 -16.04 7.19 2.25
CA LYS A 111 -16.22 5.96 3.06
C LYS A 111 -15.89 4.73 2.24
N THR A 112 -15.81 3.56 2.91
CA THR A 112 -15.68 2.23 2.29
C THR A 112 -14.46 2.13 1.36
N ALA A 113 -13.34 2.71 1.79
CA ALA A 113 -12.10 2.68 1.05
C ALA A 113 -10.90 2.37 1.95
N LEU A 114 -9.90 1.73 1.36
CA LEU A 114 -8.59 1.52 1.93
C LEU A 114 -7.60 2.49 1.32
N ILE A 115 -6.70 3.01 2.14
CA ILE A 115 -5.53 3.76 1.68
C ILE A 115 -4.34 2.81 1.70
N VAL A 116 -3.63 2.72 0.60
CA VAL A 116 -2.45 1.86 0.44
C VAL A 116 -1.27 2.73 0.05
N VAL A 117 -0.14 2.56 0.73
CA VAL A 117 1.04 3.41 0.55
C VAL A 117 2.30 2.55 0.48
N GLY A 118 3.19 2.87 -0.44
CA GLY A 118 4.52 2.29 -0.51
C GLY A 118 5.09 2.21 -1.92
N ASP A 119 6.39 2.09 -1.98
CA ASP A 119 7.14 2.02 -3.26
C ASP A 119 6.83 0.75 -4.07
N PHE A 120 6.17 -0.27 -3.48
CA PHE A 120 5.68 -1.44 -4.20
C PHE A 120 4.65 -1.10 -5.31
N LEU A 121 4.01 0.07 -5.24
CA LEU A 121 3.11 0.60 -6.27
C LEU A 121 3.85 1.27 -7.43
N GLY A 122 5.16 1.46 -7.31
CA GLY A 122 6.02 2.00 -8.36
C GLY A 122 6.35 0.98 -9.45
N GLU A 123 7.09 1.43 -10.46
CA GLU A 123 7.50 0.59 -11.60
C GLU A 123 8.89 -0.03 -11.42
N ASN A 124 9.69 0.48 -10.48
CA ASN A 124 11.06 0.04 -10.22
C ASN A 124 11.09 -1.05 -9.15
N TYR A 125 11.00 -2.29 -9.56
CA TYR A 125 11.13 -3.44 -8.68
C TYR A 125 11.82 -4.61 -9.38
N GLU A 126 12.53 -5.43 -8.60
CA GLU A 126 13.07 -6.70 -9.04
C GLU A 126 12.06 -7.82 -8.76
N ARG A 127 11.95 -8.77 -9.69
CA ARG A 127 11.15 -9.98 -9.45
C ARG A 127 11.85 -10.86 -8.43
N SER A 128 11.08 -11.54 -7.59
CA SER A 128 11.64 -12.57 -6.72
C SER A 128 12.36 -13.63 -7.56
N LYS A 129 13.56 -14.03 -7.13
CA LYS A 129 14.32 -15.13 -7.75
C LYS A 129 13.51 -16.42 -7.86
N LEU A 130 12.53 -16.61 -6.97
CA LEU A 130 11.64 -17.77 -7.01
C LEU A 130 10.86 -17.89 -8.33
N TYR A 131 10.56 -16.76 -8.98
CA TYR A 131 9.86 -16.69 -10.28
C TYR A 131 10.81 -16.61 -11.47
N ASP A 132 12.12 -16.62 -11.24
CA ASP A 132 13.12 -16.69 -12.31
C ASP A 132 13.10 -18.10 -12.92
N PRO A 133 12.91 -18.26 -14.24
CA PRO A 133 12.99 -19.56 -14.91
C PRO A 133 14.30 -20.29 -14.67
N ALA A 134 15.41 -19.56 -14.54
CA ALA A 134 16.74 -20.13 -14.28
C ALA A 134 16.95 -20.57 -12.84
N PHE A 135 16.05 -20.20 -11.91
CA PHE A 135 16.20 -20.55 -10.50
C PHE A 135 15.68 -21.95 -10.21
N THR A 136 16.60 -22.83 -9.74
CA THR A 136 16.27 -24.19 -9.32
C THR A 136 15.69 -24.17 -7.90
N THR A 137 14.57 -24.84 -7.73
CA THR A 137 13.94 -25.08 -6.43
C THR A 137 13.89 -26.58 -6.16
N GLU A 138 13.53 -26.97 -4.94
CA GLU A 138 13.30 -28.37 -4.56
C GLU A 138 12.27 -29.08 -5.45
N PHE A 139 11.34 -28.32 -6.05
CA PHE A 139 10.23 -28.84 -6.88
C PHE A 139 10.35 -28.50 -8.39
N ARG A 140 11.35 -27.71 -8.77
CA ARG A 140 11.53 -27.28 -10.16
C ARG A 140 13.00 -27.07 -10.48
N GLN A 141 13.48 -27.73 -11.54
CA GLN A 141 14.77 -27.41 -12.12
C GLN A 141 14.68 -26.15 -12.97
N GLY A 142 15.62 -25.23 -12.79
CA GLY A 142 15.73 -24.04 -13.61
C GLY A 142 16.06 -24.41 -15.05
N THR A 143 15.47 -23.71 -16.00
CA THR A 143 15.80 -23.80 -17.42
C THR A 143 16.78 -22.67 -17.74
N GLU A 144 17.89 -22.97 -18.43
CA GLU A 144 18.75 -21.93 -18.99
C GLU A 144 17.90 -21.07 -19.93
N ALA A 145 18.02 -19.73 -19.80
CA ALA A 145 17.38 -18.82 -20.75
C ALA A 145 17.94 -19.16 -22.14
N GLY A 146 17.08 -19.70 -22.99
CA GLY A 146 17.42 -19.99 -24.37
C GLY A 146 17.92 -18.72 -25.05
N GLN A 147 19.02 -18.84 -25.74
CA GLN A 147 19.63 -17.83 -26.62
C GLN A 147 18.66 -17.34 -27.68
#